data_3da894ef92b35d4d07710fefc1a5436b
#
_entry.id   3da894ef92b35d4d07710fefc1a5436b
#
_cell.length_a   1.000
_cell.length_b   1.000
_cell.length_c   1.000
_cell.angle_alpha   90.00
_cell.angle_beta   90.00
_cell.angle_gamma   90.00
#
_symmetry.space_group_name_H-M   'P 1'
#
loop_
_entity.id
_entity.type
_entity.pdbx_description
1 polymer ?
#
loop_
_entity_poly.entity_id
_entity_poly.type
_entity_poly.pdbx_seq_one_letter_code
_entity_poly.pdbx_strand_id
1 'polypeptide(L)'
;MPTAKRKKTRLTDAEYRRRQAQEARRQARKRRRRYIYMGVAGFVALLVIMSFVIPQMLQSTPSPESLPGYAPELMESHPIPEGEEHEPYTSTPPATGPYYDEPAEWGIYDTELPDERVLRNLQLTGVAINYNLDDQQAIDRLKAIVEGQLDYPCYLILQPYSKIDVGKVALTAWARLDVMDGVDEGRIQEFLDEFHGNENKGLEKPACTPESG
;
A
#
# COMPACT_ATOMS: atom_id res chain seq x y z
N MET A 1 -80.12 50.91 28.48
CA MET A 1 -78.72 50.51 28.80
C MET A 1 -77.86 50.91 27.63
N PRO A 2 -76.85 51.83 27.77
CA PRO A 2 -76.06 52.30 26.66
C PRO A 2 -74.79 51.39 26.48
N THR A 3 -74.63 50.90 25.27
CA THR A 3 -73.45 50.14 24.84
C THR A 3 -72.25 51.03 24.64
N ALA A 4 -71.20 50.85 25.45
CA ALA A 4 -69.95 51.58 25.36
C ALA A 4 -69.17 51.21 24.06
N LYS A 5 -69.10 52.15 23.12
CA LYS A 5 -68.24 52.08 21.93
C LYS A 5 -66.75 52.15 22.35
N ARG A 6 -66.02 51.07 22.25
CA ARG A 6 -64.56 50.99 22.48
C ARG A 6 -63.85 51.82 21.41
N LYS A 7 -63.28 52.99 21.81
CA LYS A 7 -62.42 53.88 20.96
C LYS A 7 -61.18 53.09 20.57
N LYS A 8 -61.02 52.73 19.30
CA LYS A 8 -59.74 52.26 18.73
C LYS A 8 -58.77 53.45 18.72
N THR A 9 -57.84 53.48 19.66
CA THR A 9 -56.75 54.46 19.68
C THR A 9 -55.86 54.22 18.45
N ARG A 10 -55.83 55.20 17.55
CA ARG A 10 -54.87 55.18 16.41
C ARG A 10 -53.48 55.42 16.99
N LEU A 11 -52.59 54.46 16.74
CA LEU A 11 -51.18 54.61 17.10
C LEU A 11 -50.58 55.80 16.34
N THR A 12 -49.73 56.59 16.99
CA THR A 12 -48.99 57.69 16.35
C THR A 12 -48.01 57.11 15.35
N ASP A 13 -47.69 57.82 14.26
CA ASP A 13 -46.74 57.38 13.23
C ASP A 13 -45.38 56.98 13.81
N ALA A 14 -44.97 57.61 14.92
CA ALA A 14 -43.75 57.27 15.62
C ALA A 14 -43.80 55.91 16.32
N GLU A 15 -44.97 55.55 16.91
CA GLU A 15 -45.18 54.23 17.55
C GLU A 15 -45.29 53.12 16.50
N TYR A 16 -45.89 53.40 15.37
CA TYR A 16 -45.96 52.46 14.25
C TYR A 16 -44.57 52.14 13.70
N ARG A 17 -43.71 53.15 13.45
CA ARG A 17 -42.32 52.98 13.01
C ARG A 17 -41.49 52.21 14.03
N ARG A 18 -41.68 52.47 15.34
CA ARG A 18 -40.98 51.74 16.41
C ARG A 18 -41.37 50.24 16.43
N ARG A 19 -42.65 49.93 16.25
CA ARG A 19 -43.11 48.53 16.18
C ARG A 19 -42.54 47.81 14.95
N GLN A 20 -42.59 48.41 13.79
CA GLN A 20 -41.98 47.85 12.58
C GLN A 20 -40.47 47.59 12.76
N ALA A 21 -39.75 48.54 13.34
CA ALA A 21 -38.32 48.38 13.62
C ALA A 21 -38.05 47.25 14.63
N GLN A 22 -38.90 47.07 15.65
CA GLN A 22 -38.78 45.96 16.59
C GLN A 22 -39.08 44.61 15.96
N GLU A 23 -40.10 44.53 15.12
CA GLU A 23 -40.46 43.30 14.39
C GLU A 23 -39.38 42.90 13.40
N ALA A 24 -38.81 43.86 12.65
CA ALA A 24 -37.70 43.65 11.74
C ALA A 24 -36.46 43.13 12.49
N ARG A 25 -36.13 43.71 13.65
CA ARG A 25 -35.02 43.20 14.51
C ARG A 25 -35.28 41.80 15.05
N ARG A 26 -36.52 41.48 15.43
CA ARG A 26 -36.90 40.14 15.88
C ARG A 26 -36.78 39.11 14.75
N GLN A 27 -37.23 39.48 13.54
CA GLN A 27 -37.10 38.63 12.35
C GLN A 27 -35.65 38.41 11.96
N ALA A 28 -34.82 39.49 11.97
CA ALA A 28 -33.40 39.39 11.69
C ALA A 28 -32.66 38.47 12.69
N ARG A 29 -33.01 38.59 14.01
CA ARG A 29 -32.44 37.68 15.04
C ARG A 29 -32.87 36.22 14.83
N LYS A 30 -34.11 35.97 14.43
CA LYS A 30 -34.60 34.61 14.12
C LYS A 30 -33.89 34.00 12.90
N ARG A 31 -33.70 34.82 11.84
CA ARG A 31 -32.96 34.40 10.64
C ARG A 31 -31.50 34.08 10.98
N ARG A 32 -30.81 34.99 11.72
CA ARG A 32 -29.41 34.78 12.14
C ARG A 32 -29.24 33.53 13.00
N ARG A 33 -30.14 33.23 13.93
CA ARG A 33 -30.13 32.00 14.72
C ARG A 33 -30.30 30.76 13.83
N ARG A 34 -31.21 30.82 12.86
CA ARG A 34 -31.43 29.71 11.92
C ARG A 34 -30.16 29.40 11.11
N TYR A 35 -29.45 30.41 10.62
CA TYR A 35 -28.20 30.21 9.91
C TYR A 35 -27.09 29.66 10.83
N ILE A 36 -27.04 30.09 12.07
CA ILE A 36 -26.08 29.57 13.06
C ILE A 36 -26.37 28.08 13.32
N TYR A 37 -27.64 27.71 13.55
CA TYR A 37 -28.00 26.28 13.74
C TYR A 37 -27.73 25.44 12.51
N MET A 38 -28.00 25.96 11.32
CA MET A 38 -27.67 25.25 10.06
C MET A 38 -26.16 25.10 9.89
N GLY A 39 -25.36 26.12 10.22
CA GLY A 39 -23.91 26.05 10.18
C GLY A 39 -23.32 25.04 11.17
N VAL A 40 -23.83 25.03 12.42
CA VAL A 40 -23.44 24.08 13.46
C VAL A 40 -23.83 22.65 13.05
N ALA A 41 -25.05 22.44 12.55
CA ALA A 41 -25.49 21.13 12.09
C ALA A 41 -24.65 20.62 10.90
N GLY A 42 -24.33 21.49 9.94
CA GLY A 42 -23.43 21.16 8.83
C GLY A 42 -22.04 20.80 9.28
N PHE A 43 -21.48 21.54 10.24
CA PHE A 43 -20.16 21.25 10.80
C PHE A 43 -20.12 19.92 11.57
N VAL A 44 -21.14 19.63 12.37
CA VAL A 44 -21.27 18.35 13.08
C VAL A 44 -21.40 17.19 12.07
N ALA A 45 -22.21 17.35 11.02
CA ALA A 45 -22.33 16.35 9.98
C ALA A 45 -20.99 16.08 9.26
N LEU A 46 -20.22 17.13 9.00
CA LEU A 46 -18.89 17.02 8.38
C LEU A 46 -17.89 16.29 9.30
N LEU A 47 -17.92 16.60 10.61
CA LEU A 47 -17.08 15.86 11.60
C LEU A 47 -17.46 14.38 11.68
N VAL A 48 -18.75 14.04 11.62
CA VAL A 48 -19.21 12.65 11.60
C VAL A 48 -18.73 11.95 10.34
N ILE A 49 -18.86 12.57 9.17
CA ILE A 49 -18.37 12.01 7.90
C ILE A 49 -16.85 11.81 7.97
N MET A 50 -16.09 12.81 8.43
CA MET A 50 -14.64 12.70 8.60
C MET A 50 -14.26 11.59 9.60
N SER A 51 -15.01 11.42 10.67
CA SER A 51 -14.79 10.35 11.66
C SER A 51 -15.00 8.93 11.10
N PHE A 52 -15.82 8.77 10.06
CA PHE A 52 -16.02 7.49 9.38
C PHE A 52 -15.07 7.26 8.20
N VAL A 53 -14.72 8.33 7.46
CA VAL A 53 -13.91 8.22 6.24
C VAL A 53 -12.42 8.12 6.54
N ILE A 54 -11.93 8.89 7.52
CA ILE A 54 -10.50 8.89 7.89
C ILE A 54 -10.01 7.52 8.40
N PRO A 55 -10.72 6.81 9.31
CA PRO A 55 -10.29 5.48 9.74
C PRO A 55 -10.26 4.46 8.61
N GLN A 56 -11.18 4.53 7.65
CA GLN A 56 -11.19 3.62 6.50
C GLN A 56 -10.02 3.87 5.55
N MET A 57 -9.61 5.12 5.35
CA MET A 57 -8.42 5.44 4.56
C MET A 57 -7.11 5.06 5.26
N LEU A 58 -7.07 5.12 6.59
CA LEU A 58 -5.90 4.75 7.40
C LEU A 58 -5.81 3.24 7.68
N GLN A 59 -6.89 2.48 7.50
CA GLN A 59 -6.96 1.03 7.75
C GLN A 59 -6.94 0.18 6.48
N SER A 60 -6.67 0.77 5.32
CA SER A 60 -6.43 0.01 4.09
C SER A 60 -5.00 -0.58 4.12
N THR A 61 -4.71 -1.39 5.14
CA THR A 61 -3.70 -2.43 4.97
C THR A 61 -4.30 -3.43 4.00
N PRO A 62 -3.70 -3.68 2.83
CA PRO A 62 -4.19 -4.70 1.92
C PRO A 62 -4.28 -6.02 2.70
N SER A 63 -5.40 -6.73 2.57
CA SER A 63 -5.51 -8.05 3.17
C SER A 63 -4.44 -8.94 2.55
N PRO A 64 -3.89 -9.93 3.26
CA PRO A 64 -2.91 -10.85 2.70
C PRO A 64 -3.34 -11.50 1.38
N GLU A 65 -4.64 -11.65 1.15
CA GLU A 65 -5.24 -12.18 -0.10
C GLU A 65 -5.25 -11.18 -1.26
N SER A 66 -5.06 -9.89 -1.00
CA SER A 66 -5.02 -8.84 -2.05
C SER A 66 -3.61 -8.53 -2.55
N LEU A 67 -2.59 -9.14 -1.97
CA LEU A 67 -1.19 -8.98 -2.39
C LEU A 67 -0.85 -9.89 -3.58
N PRO A 68 0.02 -9.46 -4.50
CA PRO A 68 0.50 -10.30 -5.59
C PRO A 68 1.09 -11.62 -5.10
N GLY A 69 0.90 -12.70 -5.84
CA GLY A 69 1.36 -14.03 -5.46
C GLY A 69 0.60 -14.62 -4.28
N TYR A 70 1.18 -15.62 -3.64
CA TYR A 70 0.63 -16.30 -2.47
C TYR A 70 1.67 -16.41 -1.34
N ALA A 71 1.20 -16.61 -0.11
CA ALA A 71 2.07 -16.90 1.03
C ALA A 71 2.28 -18.41 1.13
N PRO A 72 3.50 -18.92 0.92
CA PRO A 72 3.79 -20.33 1.16
C PRO A 72 3.76 -20.64 2.67
N GLU A 73 3.79 -21.92 3.02
CA GLU A 73 3.97 -22.33 4.41
C GLU A 73 5.30 -21.76 4.96
N LEU A 74 5.21 -21.08 6.09
CA LEU A 74 6.36 -20.42 6.68
C LEU A 74 7.27 -21.44 7.38
N MET A 75 8.57 -21.31 7.15
CA MET A 75 9.62 -22.08 7.82
C MET A 75 10.37 -21.16 8.81
N GLU A 76 10.81 -21.71 9.94
CA GLU A 76 11.62 -20.95 10.89
C GLU A 76 12.91 -20.46 10.22
N SER A 77 13.17 -19.17 10.36
CA SER A 77 14.30 -18.51 9.69
C SER A 77 15.37 -18.15 10.72
N HIS A 78 16.55 -18.70 10.54
CA HIS A 78 17.72 -18.45 11.36
C HIS A 78 18.99 -18.53 10.52
N PRO A 79 20.06 -17.81 10.91
CA PRO A 79 21.32 -17.89 10.20
C PRO A 79 21.98 -19.26 10.41
N ILE A 80 22.59 -19.77 9.35
CA ILE A 80 23.40 -21.00 9.37
C ILE A 80 24.77 -20.74 8.74
N PRO A 81 25.81 -21.45 9.17
CA PRO A 81 27.11 -21.44 8.51
C PRO A 81 27.02 -21.89 7.04
N GLU A 82 27.86 -21.36 6.19
CA GLU A 82 27.91 -21.75 4.79
C GLU A 82 28.25 -23.24 4.64
N GLY A 83 27.40 -23.98 3.93
CA GLY A 83 27.52 -25.41 3.71
C GLY A 83 26.97 -26.29 4.84
N GLU A 84 26.30 -25.73 5.85
CA GLU A 84 25.56 -26.50 6.84
C GLU A 84 24.30 -27.12 6.22
N GLU A 85 24.06 -28.42 6.49
CA GLU A 85 22.85 -29.10 6.04
C GLU A 85 21.64 -28.70 6.92
N HIS A 86 20.50 -28.47 6.29
CA HIS A 86 19.26 -28.14 6.96
C HIS A 86 18.08 -28.93 6.34
N GLU A 87 16.92 -28.87 6.96
CA GLU A 87 15.70 -29.48 6.43
C GLU A 87 15.29 -28.83 5.10
N PRO A 88 14.64 -29.61 4.19
CA PRO A 88 14.16 -29.05 2.92
C PRO A 88 13.21 -27.87 3.11
N TYR A 89 13.33 -26.87 2.26
CA TYR A 89 12.42 -25.71 2.26
C TYR A 89 10.99 -26.10 1.95
N THR A 90 10.06 -25.33 2.48
CA THR A 90 8.61 -25.52 2.28
C THR A 90 8.09 -25.02 0.94
N SER A 91 8.90 -24.28 0.19
CA SER A 91 8.56 -23.79 -1.16
C SER A 91 9.78 -23.82 -2.10
N THR A 92 9.51 -23.80 -3.39
CA THR A 92 10.52 -23.76 -4.46
C THR A 92 10.15 -22.69 -5.49
N PRO A 93 10.93 -21.60 -5.65
CA PRO A 93 12.04 -21.19 -4.78
C PRO A 93 11.62 -20.94 -3.33
N PRO A 94 12.54 -20.98 -2.35
CA PRO A 94 12.22 -20.72 -0.96
C PRO A 94 11.92 -19.24 -0.73
N ALA A 95 10.93 -18.96 0.12
CA ALA A 95 10.55 -17.61 0.53
C ALA A 95 10.79 -17.35 2.03
N THR A 96 11.05 -18.41 2.82
CA THR A 96 11.47 -18.36 4.23
C THR A 96 12.27 -19.62 4.55
N GLY A 97 13.04 -19.59 5.65
CA GLY A 97 13.83 -20.72 6.12
C GLY A 97 15.26 -20.32 6.53
N PRO A 98 16.14 -21.30 6.79
CA PRO A 98 17.55 -21.07 7.12
C PRO A 98 18.27 -20.29 6.00
N TYR A 99 19.18 -19.40 6.38
CA TYR A 99 19.87 -18.51 5.45
C TYR A 99 21.33 -18.28 5.86
N TYR A 100 22.19 -17.89 4.90
CA TYR A 100 23.53 -17.42 5.21
C TYR A 100 23.52 -15.95 5.63
N ASP A 101 24.33 -15.58 6.61
CA ASP A 101 24.43 -14.19 7.09
C ASP A 101 24.82 -13.21 5.99
N GLU A 102 25.68 -13.65 5.06
CA GLU A 102 26.14 -12.83 3.95
C GLU A 102 25.18 -12.95 2.74
N PRO A 103 24.51 -11.86 2.34
CA PRO A 103 23.66 -11.86 1.15
C PRO A 103 24.47 -11.97 -0.13
N ALA A 104 23.82 -12.30 -1.24
CA ALA A 104 24.38 -12.08 -2.56
C ALA A 104 24.44 -10.58 -2.89
N GLU A 105 25.33 -10.16 -3.77
CA GLU A 105 25.28 -8.83 -4.35
C GLU A 105 23.99 -8.67 -5.16
N TRP A 106 23.48 -7.45 -5.26
CA TRP A 106 22.30 -7.18 -6.08
C TRP A 106 22.64 -7.19 -7.56
N GLY A 107 21.77 -7.72 -8.39
CA GLY A 107 21.96 -7.69 -9.84
C GLY A 107 21.49 -8.92 -10.59
N ILE A 108 22.00 -9.05 -11.80
CA ILE A 108 21.68 -10.13 -12.75
C ILE A 108 22.79 -11.15 -12.74
N TYR A 109 22.42 -12.42 -12.63
CA TYR A 109 23.32 -13.56 -12.59
C TYR A 109 23.10 -14.48 -13.79
N ASP A 110 24.18 -15.02 -14.31
CA ASP A 110 24.15 -16.04 -15.37
C ASP A 110 24.23 -17.47 -14.79
N THR A 111 24.35 -17.60 -13.47
CA THR A 111 24.42 -18.88 -12.75
C THR A 111 23.47 -18.85 -11.55
N GLU A 112 22.96 -20.03 -11.17
CA GLU A 112 22.12 -20.21 -9.99
C GLU A 112 22.92 -19.92 -8.70
N LEU A 113 22.35 -19.11 -7.82
CA LEU A 113 22.89 -18.83 -6.49
C LEU A 113 22.37 -19.85 -5.46
N PRO A 114 23.09 -20.05 -4.33
CA PRO A 114 22.56 -20.81 -3.20
C PRO A 114 21.26 -20.17 -2.66
N ASP A 115 20.27 -20.99 -2.41
CA ASP A 115 18.97 -20.56 -1.88
C ASP A 115 19.11 -19.79 -0.56
N GLU A 116 20.02 -20.25 0.30
CA GLU A 116 20.30 -19.69 1.62
C GLU A 116 20.82 -18.24 1.50
N ARG A 117 21.60 -17.95 0.47
CA ARG A 117 22.13 -16.63 0.20
C ARG A 117 21.06 -15.70 -0.33
N VAL A 118 20.23 -16.18 -1.27
CA VAL A 118 19.09 -15.42 -1.81
C VAL A 118 18.06 -15.13 -0.72
N LEU A 119 17.78 -16.07 0.19
CA LEU A 119 16.88 -15.85 1.32
C LEU A 119 17.31 -14.66 2.20
N ARG A 120 18.62 -14.47 2.40
CA ARG A 120 19.11 -13.30 3.10
C ARG A 120 18.75 -12.00 2.36
N ASN A 121 18.86 -11.99 1.04
CA ASN A 121 18.44 -10.85 0.22
C ASN A 121 16.93 -10.56 0.36
N LEU A 122 16.09 -11.61 0.43
CA LEU A 122 14.64 -11.41 0.63
C LEU A 122 14.32 -10.75 1.99
N GLN A 123 15.07 -11.13 3.05
CA GLN A 123 14.95 -10.46 4.36
C GLN A 123 15.32 -8.98 4.29
N LEU A 124 16.26 -8.64 3.42
CA LEU A 124 16.75 -7.27 3.19
C LEU A 124 15.89 -6.48 2.17
N THR A 125 14.59 -6.79 2.10
CA THR A 125 13.61 -6.17 1.19
C THR A 125 13.85 -6.43 -0.29
N GLY A 126 14.63 -7.47 -0.61
CA GLY A 126 14.89 -7.86 -1.99
C GLY A 126 13.76 -8.65 -2.62
N VAL A 127 13.74 -8.61 -3.94
CA VAL A 127 12.95 -9.49 -4.80
C VAL A 127 13.90 -10.31 -5.66
N ALA A 128 13.70 -11.63 -5.68
CA ALA A 128 14.41 -12.49 -6.60
C ALA A 128 13.45 -12.97 -7.72
N ILE A 129 13.90 -12.77 -8.95
CA ILE A 129 13.27 -13.25 -10.18
C ILE A 129 14.06 -14.48 -10.62
N ASN A 130 13.45 -15.64 -10.49
CA ASN A 130 14.04 -16.94 -10.77
C ASN A 130 13.43 -17.48 -12.05
N TYR A 131 14.22 -17.93 -13.02
CA TYR A 131 13.70 -18.42 -14.29
C TYR A 131 14.32 -19.76 -14.69
N ASN A 132 13.52 -20.59 -15.35
CA ASN A 132 13.97 -21.81 -16.05
C ASN A 132 13.43 -21.75 -17.49
N LEU A 133 14.08 -20.93 -18.33
CA LEU A 133 13.65 -20.63 -19.69
C LEU A 133 14.72 -21.04 -20.69
N ASP A 134 14.30 -21.67 -21.78
CA ASP A 134 15.16 -22.00 -22.93
C ASP A 134 15.15 -20.89 -24.01
N ASP A 135 14.16 -19.98 -24.00
CA ASP A 135 14.02 -18.90 -24.95
C ASP A 135 14.87 -17.67 -24.56
N GLN A 136 15.94 -17.45 -25.33
CA GLN A 136 16.82 -16.29 -25.10
C GLN A 136 16.08 -14.94 -25.17
N GLN A 137 15.08 -14.80 -26.06
CA GLN A 137 14.33 -13.54 -26.15
C GLN A 137 13.48 -13.30 -24.89
N ALA A 138 12.96 -14.35 -24.26
CA ALA A 138 12.26 -14.24 -23.00
C ALA A 138 13.23 -13.85 -21.86
N ILE A 139 14.44 -14.42 -21.82
CA ILE A 139 15.48 -14.05 -20.85
C ILE A 139 15.91 -12.59 -21.04
N ASP A 140 16.12 -12.16 -22.27
CA ASP A 140 16.49 -10.75 -22.57
C ASP A 140 15.40 -9.78 -22.13
N ARG A 141 14.10 -10.17 -22.27
CA ARG A 141 12.98 -9.36 -21.75
C ARG A 141 13.00 -9.28 -20.22
N LEU A 142 13.29 -10.38 -19.51
CA LEU A 142 13.43 -10.35 -18.06
C LEU A 142 14.57 -9.41 -17.64
N LYS A 143 15.72 -9.48 -18.30
CA LYS A 143 16.86 -8.58 -18.06
C LYS A 143 16.45 -7.12 -18.25
N ALA A 144 15.76 -6.80 -19.36
CA ALA A 144 15.29 -5.45 -19.63
C ALA A 144 14.29 -4.92 -18.58
N ILE A 145 13.37 -5.78 -18.07
CA ILE A 145 12.43 -5.40 -17.01
C ILE A 145 13.19 -5.04 -15.72
N VAL A 146 14.19 -5.83 -15.35
CA VAL A 146 15.00 -5.63 -14.13
C VAL A 146 15.87 -4.39 -14.26
N GLU A 147 16.59 -4.23 -15.37
CA GLU A 147 17.45 -3.05 -15.66
C GLU A 147 16.64 -1.76 -15.77
N GLY A 148 15.35 -1.86 -16.14
CA GLY A 148 14.43 -0.73 -16.22
C GLY A 148 13.93 -0.19 -14.88
N GLN A 149 14.22 -0.87 -13.75
CA GLN A 149 13.81 -0.39 -12.42
C GLN A 149 14.67 0.81 -11.99
N LEU A 150 14.02 1.82 -11.37
CA LEU A 150 14.66 3.09 -11.02
C LEU A 150 15.86 2.92 -10.08
N ASP A 151 15.80 1.93 -9.18
CA ASP A 151 16.83 1.69 -8.17
C ASP A 151 17.76 0.52 -8.53
N TYR A 152 17.72 0.06 -9.80
CA TYR A 152 18.59 -1.03 -10.25
C TYR A 152 20.09 -0.68 -9.98
N PRO A 153 20.89 -1.64 -9.47
CA PRO A 153 20.59 -3.06 -9.18
C PRO A 153 19.99 -3.32 -7.79
N CYS A 154 19.77 -2.28 -6.98
CA CYS A 154 19.39 -2.40 -5.57
C CYS A 154 18.15 -3.28 -5.37
N TYR A 155 18.22 -4.16 -4.38
CA TYR A 155 17.14 -5.02 -3.92
C TYR A 155 16.57 -5.98 -4.98
N LEU A 156 17.33 -6.24 -6.06
CA LEU A 156 16.94 -7.12 -7.15
C LEU A 156 17.96 -8.22 -7.39
N ILE A 157 17.48 -9.43 -7.59
CA ILE A 157 18.23 -10.58 -8.10
C ILE A 157 17.47 -11.13 -9.29
N LEU A 158 18.12 -11.32 -10.42
CA LEU A 158 17.64 -12.10 -11.54
C LEU A 158 18.60 -13.25 -11.78
N GLN A 159 18.13 -14.50 -11.76
CA GLN A 159 18.99 -15.66 -11.92
C GLN A 159 18.28 -16.81 -12.65
N PRO A 160 19.04 -17.67 -13.37
CA PRO A 160 18.54 -18.98 -13.75
C PRO A 160 18.28 -19.82 -12.50
N TYR A 161 17.27 -20.68 -12.54
CA TYR A 161 16.88 -21.49 -11.40
C TYR A 161 16.32 -22.83 -11.84
N SER A 162 17.14 -23.87 -11.72
CA SER A 162 16.86 -25.19 -12.29
C SER A 162 15.83 -26.03 -11.54
N LYS A 163 15.46 -25.61 -10.30
CA LYS A 163 14.57 -26.38 -9.43
C LYS A 163 13.08 -26.13 -9.69
N ILE A 164 12.72 -25.20 -10.58
CA ILE A 164 11.35 -25.02 -11.10
C ILE A 164 11.23 -25.65 -12.48
N ASP A 165 9.99 -25.94 -12.90
CA ASP A 165 9.73 -26.53 -14.23
C ASP A 165 10.25 -25.64 -15.37
N VAL A 166 10.67 -26.29 -16.47
CA VAL A 166 11.06 -25.58 -17.69
C VAL A 166 9.91 -24.75 -18.22
N GLY A 167 10.20 -23.52 -18.66
CA GLY A 167 9.22 -22.56 -19.13
C GLY A 167 8.61 -21.69 -18.03
N LYS A 168 9.00 -21.85 -16.76
CA LYS A 168 8.49 -21.07 -15.64
C LYS A 168 9.39 -19.88 -15.26
N VAL A 169 8.73 -18.89 -14.69
CA VAL A 169 9.33 -17.79 -13.95
C VAL A 169 8.71 -17.74 -12.57
N ALA A 170 9.53 -17.60 -11.54
CA ALA A 170 9.10 -17.50 -10.14
C ALA A 170 9.64 -16.22 -9.51
N LEU A 171 8.76 -15.43 -8.95
CA LEU A 171 9.07 -14.20 -8.20
C LEU A 171 9.02 -14.52 -6.71
N THR A 172 10.07 -14.19 -5.98
CA THR A 172 10.11 -14.37 -4.52
C THR A 172 10.43 -13.07 -3.82
N ALA A 173 9.67 -12.79 -2.77
CA ALA A 173 9.98 -11.81 -1.74
C ALA A 173 9.86 -12.50 -0.38
N TRP A 174 10.18 -11.82 0.72
CA TRP A 174 10.04 -12.40 2.04
C TRP A 174 8.61 -12.88 2.31
N ALA A 175 8.47 -14.18 2.59
CA ALA A 175 7.17 -14.84 2.82
C ALA A 175 6.16 -14.72 1.66
N ARG A 176 6.64 -14.52 0.42
CA ARG A 176 5.82 -14.42 -0.79
C ARG A 176 6.47 -15.14 -1.96
N LEU A 177 5.60 -15.77 -2.75
CA LEU A 177 5.99 -16.51 -3.96
C LEU A 177 4.92 -16.33 -5.03
N ASP A 178 5.35 -16.07 -6.25
CA ASP A 178 4.49 -16.05 -7.42
C ASP A 178 5.12 -16.83 -8.57
N VAL A 179 4.45 -17.85 -9.08
CA VAL A 179 4.96 -18.72 -10.15
C VAL A 179 4.05 -18.58 -11.37
N MET A 180 4.68 -18.38 -12.53
CA MET A 180 3.96 -18.17 -13.79
C MET A 180 4.57 -18.93 -14.95
N ASP A 181 3.78 -19.12 -16.02
CA ASP A 181 4.24 -19.65 -17.28
C ASP A 181 4.85 -18.52 -18.13
N GLY A 182 6.14 -18.63 -18.45
CA GLY A 182 6.86 -17.63 -19.24
C GLY A 182 6.95 -16.26 -18.57
N VAL A 183 7.14 -15.22 -19.40
CA VAL A 183 7.32 -13.84 -18.96
C VAL A 183 6.02 -13.05 -19.09
N ASP A 184 5.40 -12.75 -17.98
CA ASP A 184 4.25 -11.82 -17.88
C ASP A 184 4.74 -10.50 -17.23
N GLU A 185 5.03 -9.50 -18.07
CA GLU A 185 5.57 -8.22 -17.64
C GLU A 185 4.65 -7.48 -16.68
N GLY A 186 3.32 -7.51 -16.92
CA GLY A 186 2.36 -6.85 -16.05
C GLY A 186 2.35 -7.44 -14.64
N ARG A 187 2.38 -8.76 -14.54
CA ARG A 187 2.41 -9.49 -13.27
C ARG A 187 3.75 -9.33 -12.54
N ILE A 188 4.86 -9.31 -13.28
CA ILE A 188 6.18 -9.02 -12.73
C ILE A 188 6.22 -7.59 -12.15
N GLN A 189 5.72 -6.59 -12.90
CA GLN A 189 5.71 -5.21 -12.44
C GLN A 189 4.83 -5.03 -11.20
N GLU A 190 3.64 -5.63 -11.16
CA GLU A 190 2.78 -5.59 -9.98
C GLU A 190 3.46 -6.16 -8.73
N PHE A 191 4.22 -7.26 -8.88
CA PHE A 191 4.99 -7.84 -7.80
C PHE A 191 6.14 -6.94 -7.35
N LEU A 192 6.88 -6.35 -8.30
CA LEU A 192 7.96 -5.42 -8.01
C LEU A 192 7.44 -4.16 -7.32
N ASP A 193 6.35 -3.57 -7.79
CA ASP A 193 5.74 -2.35 -7.20
C ASP A 193 5.35 -2.57 -5.73
N GLU A 194 4.96 -3.79 -5.36
CA GLU A 194 4.55 -4.11 -3.99
C GLU A 194 5.75 -4.47 -3.07
N PHE A 195 6.74 -5.20 -3.57
CA PHE A 195 7.75 -5.82 -2.70
C PHE A 195 9.16 -5.24 -2.84
N HIS A 196 9.54 -4.71 -4.02
CA HIS A 196 10.88 -4.26 -4.31
C HIS A 196 11.31 -3.09 -3.41
N GLY A 197 12.30 -3.30 -2.55
CA GLY A 197 12.80 -2.30 -1.63
C GLY A 197 11.76 -1.75 -0.64
N ASN A 198 10.64 -2.44 -0.41
CA ASN A 198 9.58 -2.00 0.47
C ASN A 198 9.90 -2.37 1.93
N GLU A 199 10.18 -1.36 2.77
CA GLU A 199 10.55 -1.52 4.19
C GLU A 199 9.52 -2.31 5.02
N ASN A 200 8.26 -2.32 4.60
CA ASN A 200 7.19 -3.03 5.31
C ASN A 200 7.08 -4.51 4.89
N LYS A 201 7.90 -4.97 3.94
CA LYS A 201 7.81 -6.31 3.33
C LYS A 201 9.04 -7.18 3.54
N GLY A 202 10.09 -6.67 4.15
CA GLY A 202 11.25 -7.40 4.62
C GLY A 202 11.42 -7.27 6.12
N LEU A 203 12.54 -7.76 6.64
CA LEU A 203 12.89 -7.61 8.06
C LEU A 203 13.77 -6.39 8.29
N GLU A 204 14.61 -6.03 7.30
CA GLU A 204 15.58 -4.95 7.37
C GLU A 204 15.81 -4.38 5.97
N LYS A 205 15.96 -3.07 5.86
CA LYS A 205 16.34 -2.41 4.62
C LYS A 205 17.72 -1.76 4.75
N PRO A 206 18.77 -2.37 4.22
CA PRO A 206 20.08 -1.74 4.19
C PRO A 206 20.10 -0.57 3.21
N ALA A 207 21.03 0.36 3.42
CA ALA A 207 21.29 1.39 2.42
C ALA A 207 21.86 0.73 1.16
N CYS A 208 21.29 1.06 0.02
CA CYS A 208 21.82 0.66 -1.28
C CYS A 208 21.87 1.90 -2.17
N THR A 209 22.96 2.07 -2.87
CA THR A 209 23.15 3.17 -3.82
C THR A 209 23.22 2.56 -5.21
N PRO A 210 22.32 2.90 -6.12
CA PRO A 210 22.41 2.48 -7.51
C PRO A 210 23.76 2.92 -8.10
N GLU A 211 24.41 2.05 -8.83
CA GLU A 211 25.57 2.46 -9.60
C GLU A 211 25.09 3.44 -10.67
N SER A 212 25.56 4.69 -10.59
CA SER A 212 25.33 5.68 -11.64
C SER A 212 26.07 5.25 -12.89
N GLY A 213 25.37 4.66 -13.85
CA GLY A 213 25.87 4.34 -15.18
C GLY A 213 26.18 5.59 -16.01
#